data_3f2cbe78df4c9ad211b97fff750e4c9c
#
_entry.id   3f2cbe78df4c9ad211b97fff750e4c9c
#
_cell.length_a   1.000
_cell.length_b   1.000
_cell.length_c   1.000
_cell.angle_alpha   90.00
_cell.angle_beta   90.00
_cell.angle_gamma   90.00
#
_symmetry.space_group_name_H-M   'P 1'
#
loop_
_entity.id
_entity.type
_entity.pdbx_description
1 polymer ?
#
loop_
_entity_poly.entity_id
_entity_poly.type
_entity_poly.pdbx_seq_one_letter_code
_entity_poly.pdbx_strand_id
1 'polypeptide(L)'
;MIKIVGDGGLAREMRQLVQVVLGESCELLSPAAEAATTEWGKTVLGLGHANVRLAVYARLQGVADFQTIIHPGADVGDTTVIGHGSVITSGVVTTTDVVIGDGVLLNLNVTVGHDSVLGDCCVVNPGATISGGVRVGAGVLIGTGANIIEGLTIGDGAVVGAGSVVTKNVPPGITVVGIPAKAMLKP
;
A
#
# COMPACT_ATOMS: atom_id res chain seq x y z
N MET A 1 -18.45 9.93 -10.54
CA MET A 1 -17.58 10.70 -9.60
C MET A 1 -17.04 9.75 -8.54
N ILE A 2 -15.74 9.76 -8.30
CA ILE A 2 -15.05 8.88 -7.34
C ILE A 2 -14.78 9.65 -6.03
N LYS A 3 -15.07 9.02 -4.90
CA LYS A 3 -14.73 9.53 -3.58
C LYS A 3 -13.31 9.09 -3.20
N ILE A 4 -12.46 10.04 -2.82
CA ILE A 4 -11.12 9.75 -2.33
C ILE A 4 -11.10 10.03 -0.83
N VAL A 5 -10.92 8.99 -0.03
CA VAL A 5 -10.83 9.12 1.42
C VAL A 5 -9.49 9.74 1.80
N GLY A 6 -9.54 10.93 2.39
CA GLY A 6 -8.38 11.75 2.72
C GLY A 6 -8.34 13.05 1.93
N ASP A 7 -7.65 14.05 2.46
CA ASP A 7 -7.51 15.39 1.86
C ASP A 7 -6.05 15.89 1.85
N GLY A 8 -5.12 15.04 2.27
CA GLY A 8 -3.70 15.30 2.32
C GLY A 8 -2.98 15.24 0.96
N GLY A 9 -1.64 15.25 0.98
CA GLY A 9 -0.80 15.17 -0.22
C GLY A 9 -1.10 13.94 -1.07
N LEU A 10 -1.12 12.76 -0.45
CA LEU A 10 -1.40 11.52 -1.15
C LEU A 10 -2.80 11.49 -1.78
N ALA A 11 -3.82 12.04 -1.11
CA ALA A 11 -5.16 12.11 -1.69
C ALA A 11 -5.20 12.98 -2.97
N ARG A 12 -4.40 14.06 -3.01
CA ARG A 12 -4.25 14.87 -4.24
C ARG A 12 -3.52 14.11 -5.36
N GLU A 13 -2.53 13.29 -5.02
CA GLU A 13 -1.87 12.39 -5.98
C GLU A 13 -2.85 11.34 -6.51
N MET A 14 -3.66 10.74 -5.62
CA MET A 14 -4.70 9.79 -6.02
C MET A 14 -5.72 10.42 -6.97
N ARG A 15 -6.11 11.68 -6.74
CA ARG A 15 -7.00 12.42 -7.65
C ARG A 15 -6.41 12.52 -9.05
N GLN A 16 -5.13 12.88 -9.15
CA GLN A 16 -4.44 12.94 -10.44
C GLN A 16 -4.39 11.55 -11.10
N LEU A 17 -4.07 10.52 -10.33
CA LEU A 17 -4.00 9.14 -10.82
C LEU A 17 -5.36 8.65 -11.35
N VAL A 18 -6.44 8.91 -10.61
CA VAL A 18 -7.81 8.57 -11.04
C VAL A 18 -8.16 9.26 -12.37
N GLN A 19 -7.81 10.55 -12.52
CA GLN A 19 -8.05 11.27 -13.77
C GLN A 19 -7.27 10.65 -14.95
N VAL A 20 -6.01 10.25 -14.72
CA VAL A 20 -5.16 9.66 -15.76
C VAL A 20 -5.66 8.27 -16.17
N VAL A 21 -6.05 7.44 -15.20
CA VAL A 21 -6.39 6.02 -15.45
C VAL A 21 -7.85 5.83 -15.83
N LEU A 22 -8.78 6.51 -15.13
CA LEU A 22 -10.21 6.29 -15.27
C LEU A 22 -10.94 7.44 -15.98
N GLY A 23 -10.32 8.60 -16.15
CA GLY A 23 -10.97 9.78 -16.76
C GLY A 23 -12.12 10.35 -15.93
N GLU A 24 -12.26 9.95 -14.66
CA GLU A 24 -13.37 10.33 -13.80
C GLU A 24 -13.04 11.53 -12.91
N SER A 25 -14.06 12.32 -12.59
CA SER A 25 -13.97 13.38 -11.59
C SER A 25 -13.93 12.80 -10.17
N CYS A 26 -13.25 13.49 -9.26
CA CYS A 26 -13.07 13.05 -7.89
C CYS A 26 -13.47 14.10 -6.86
N GLU A 27 -13.97 13.63 -5.73
CA GLU A 27 -14.16 14.39 -4.50
C GLU A 27 -13.17 13.91 -3.43
N LEU A 28 -12.45 14.85 -2.80
CA LEU A 28 -11.59 14.53 -1.66
C LEU A 28 -12.41 14.66 -0.37
N LEU A 29 -12.42 13.60 0.42
CA LEU A 29 -13.15 13.58 1.68
C LEU A 29 -12.18 13.85 2.85
N SER A 30 -12.32 15.02 3.48
CA SER A 30 -11.69 15.26 4.79
C SER A 30 -12.27 14.30 5.85
N PRO A 31 -11.63 14.11 7.00
CA PRO A 31 -12.16 13.26 8.07
C PRO A 31 -13.59 13.62 8.48
N ALA A 32 -13.93 14.91 8.50
CA ALA A 32 -15.28 15.38 8.80
C ALA A 32 -16.28 15.03 7.69
N ALA A 33 -15.91 15.22 6.42
CA ALA A 33 -16.74 14.88 5.27
C ALA A 33 -16.94 13.37 5.17
N GLU A 34 -15.89 12.58 5.43
CA GLU A 34 -15.95 11.14 5.49
C GLU A 34 -16.95 10.65 6.54
N ALA A 35 -16.88 11.20 7.76
CA ALA A 35 -17.80 10.85 8.86
C ALA A 35 -19.26 11.20 8.56
N ALA A 36 -19.51 12.22 7.74
CA ALA A 36 -20.84 12.63 7.32
C ALA A 36 -21.37 11.89 6.08
N THR A 37 -20.53 11.09 5.42
CA THR A 37 -20.90 10.39 4.18
C THR A 37 -21.79 9.19 4.51
N THR A 38 -23.00 9.18 3.97
CA THR A 38 -23.98 8.09 4.12
C THR A 38 -24.11 7.22 2.88
N GLU A 39 -23.79 7.77 1.71
CA GLU A 39 -23.84 7.06 0.44
C GLU A 39 -22.43 6.90 -0.11
N TRP A 40 -21.99 5.67 -0.14
CA TRP A 40 -20.71 5.27 -0.73
C TRP A 40 -20.95 4.75 -2.16
N GLY A 41 -20.04 5.04 -3.03
CA GLY A 41 -19.98 4.50 -4.38
C GLY A 41 -18.54 4.16 -4.68
N LYS A 42 -18.08 4.43 -5.91
CA LYS A 42 -16.69 4.25 -6.29
C LYS A 42 -15.77 5.01 -5.34
N THR A 43 -14.87 4.31 -4.69
CA THR A 43 -14.04 4.86 -3.61
C THR A 43 -12.57 4.46 -3.79
N VAL A 44 -11.67 5.39 -3.47
CA VAL A 44 -10.22 5.19 -3.45
C VAL A 44 -9.67 5.66 -2.12
N LEU A 45 -8.71 4.94 -1.55
CA LEU A 45 -8.04 5.33 -0.31
C LEU A 45 -6.85 6.24 -0.61
N GLY A 46 -6.94 7.51 -0.24
CA GLY A 46 -5.87 8.50 -0.27
C GLY A 46 -5.07 8.57 1.03
N LEU A 47 -4.90 7.44 1.72
CA LEU A 47 -4.33 7.32 3.07
C LEU A 47 -2.97 6.62 3.01
N GLY A 48 -1.91 7.29 3.46
CA GLY A 48 -0.54 6.78 3.45
C GLY A 48 -0.08 6.09 4.75
N HIS A 49 -0.89 6.12 5.80
CA HIS A 49 -0.60 5.41 7.05
C HIS A 49 -1.30 4.04 7.03
N ALA A 50 -0.55 2.95 7.02
CA ALA A 50 -1.06 1.61 6.83
C ALA A 50 -2.12 1.20 7.87
N ASN A 51 -1.91 1.53 9.16
CA ASN A 51 -2.88 1.27 10.22
C ASN A 51 -4.20 2.04 10.04
N VAL A 52 -4.13 3.31 9.62
CA VAL A 52 -5.33 4.12 9.33
C VAL A 52 -6.04 3.59 8.10
N ARG A 53 -5.26 3.25 7.06
CA ARG A 53 -5.76 2.67 5.81
C ARG A 53 -6.51 1.36 6.09
N LEU A 54 -5.93 0.47 6.89
CA LEU A 54 -6.54 -0.81 7.29
C LEU A 54 -7.86 -0.59 8.06
N ALA A 55 -7.86 0.31 9.03
CA ALA A 55 -9.06 0.61 9.82
C ALA A 55 -10.20 1.19 8.97
N VAL A 56 -9.88 2.10 8.04
CA VAL A 56 -10.86 2.70 7.13
C VAL A 56 -11.36 1.67 6.12
N TYR A 57 -10.47 0.87 5.53
CA TYR A 57 -10.85 -0.20 4.61
C TYR A 57 -11.83 -1.17 5.28
N ALA A 58 -11.49 -1.70 6.45
CA ALA A 58 -12.34 -2.63 7.20
C ALA A 58 -13.72 -2.03 7.55
N ARG A 59 -13.76 -0.74 7.91
CA ARG A 59 -15.02 -0.06 8.24
C ARG A 59 -15.93 0.14 7.03
N LEU A 60 -15.34 0.40 5.86
CA LEU A 60 -16.09 0.69 4.62
C LEU A 60 -16.30 -0.56 3.74
N GLN A 61 -15.73 -1.70 4.12
CA GLN A 61 -15.93 -2.96 3.43
C GLN A 61 -17.44 -3.34 3.43
N GLY A 62 -17.94 -3.69 2.25
CA GLY A 62 -19.35 -4.01 2.04
C GLY A 62 -20.28 -2.81 1.84
N VAL A 63 -19.80 -1.56 2.03
CA VAL A 63 -20.58 -0.35 1.77
C VAL A 63 -19.96 0.55 0.68
N ALA A 64 -18.64 0.53 0.52
CA ALA A 64 -17.93 1.24 -0.53
C ALA A 64 -17.53 0.31 -1.68
N ASP A 65 -17.59 0.81 -2.91
CA ASP A 65 -17.08 0.13 -4.11
C ASP A 65 -15.62 0.53 -4.33
N PHE A 66 -14.70 -0.18 -3.68
CA PHE A 66 -13.28 0.12 -3.74
C PHE A 66 -12.69 -0.14 -5.13
N GLN A 67 -12.15 0.90 -5.74
CA GLN A 67 -11.56 0.84 -7.09
C GLN A 67 -10.09 0.46 -7.03
N THR A 68 -9.73 -0.61 -7.74
CA THR A 68 -8.32 -0.96 -8.00
C THR A 68 -7.81 -0.10 -9.14
N ILE A 69 -6.66 0.56 -8.93
CA ILE A 69 -6.07 1.48 -9.90
C ILE A 69 -4.65 1.06 -10.20
N ILE A 70 -4.36 0.85 -11.48
CA ILE A 70 -3.01 0.51 -11.96
C ILE A 70 -2.59 1.60 -12.95
N HIS A 71 -1.52 2.32 -12.62
CA HIS A 71 -0.96 3.34 -13.50
C HIS A 71 -0.42 2.70 -14.79
N PRO A 72 -0.67 3.26 -15.98
CA PRO A 72 -0.16 2.70 -17.25
C PRO A 72 1.36 2.56 -17.33
N GLY A 73 2.11 3.29 -16.51
CA GLY A 73 3.56 3.18 -16.39
C GLY A 73 4.04 2.20 -15.31
N ALA A 74 3.17 1.35 -14.79
CA ALA A 74 3.56 0.21 -13.96
C ALA A 74 3.81 -1.00 -14.85
N ASP A 75 4.84 -1.80 -14.52
CA ASP A 75 5.15 -3.07 -15.16
C ASP A 75 4.71 -4.20 -14.22
N VAL A 76 3.51 -4.72 -14.46
CA VAL A 76 2.87 -5.74 -13.63
C VAL A 76 2.97 -7.09 -14.32
N GLY A 77 3.68 -8.03 -13.69
CA GLY A 77 3.84 -9.39 -14.23
C GLY A 77 2.48 -10.09 -14.47
N ASP A 78 2.38 -10.83 -15.55
CA ASP A 78 1.14 -11.47 -16.03
C ASP A 78 0.47 -12.42 -15.01
N THR A 79 1.25 -12.99 -14.09
CA THR A 79 0.77 -13.89 -13.04
C THR A 79 0.52 -13.17 -11.70
N THR A 80 0.67 -11.85 -11.67
CA THR A 80 0.39 -11.06 -10.46
C THR A 80 -1.12 -10.99 -10.19
N VAL A 81 -1.52 -11.35 -8.97
CA VAL A 81 -2.90 -11.21 -8.49
C VAL A 81 -2.99 -9.95 -7.65
N ILE A 82 -3.97 -9.08 -7.94
CA ILE A 82 -4.15 -7.81 -7.23
C ILE A 82 -5.56 -7.75 -6.64
N GLY A 83 -5.63 -7.53 -5.32
CA GLY A 83 -6.87 -7.39 -4.58
C GLY A 83 -7.61 -6.07 -4.81
N HIS A 84 -8.86 -6.02 -4.34
CA HIS A 84 -9.75 -4.87 -4.51
C HIS A 84 -9.24 -3.62 -3.79
N GLY A 85 -9.44 -2.46 -4.41
CA GLY A 85 -9.08 -1.18 -3.81
C GLY A 85 -7.57 -0.92 -3.70
N SER A 86 -6.75 -1.77 -4.31
CA SER A 86 -5.30 -1.58 -4.34
C SER A 86 -4.90 -0.54 -5.38
N VAL A 87 -3.85 0.20 -5.09
CA VAL A 87 -3.33 1.26 -5.95
C VAL A 87 -1.88 0.98 -6.29
N ILE A 88 -1.61 0.84 -7.57
CA ILE A 88 -0.29 0.59 -8.15
C ILE A 88 0.11 1.83 -8.94
N THR A 89 1.10 2.57 -8.45
CA THR A 89 1.48 3.85 -9.05
C THR A 89 2.55 3.70 -10.13
N SER A 90 3.01 4.81 -10.70
CA SER A 90 3.98 4.83 -11.79
C SER A 90 5.32 4.21 -11.40
N GLY A 91 5.93 3.46 -12.32
CA GLY A 91 7.24 2.85 -12.15
C GLY A 91 7.28 1.66 -11.18
N VAL A 92 6.13 1.21 -10.67
CA VAL A 92 6.06 -0.06 -9.93
C VAL A 92 6.38 -1.21 -10.87
N VAL A 93 7.20 -2.15 -10.39
CA VAL A 93 7.49 -3.41 -11.08
C VAL A 93 7.13 -4.58 -10.18
N THR A 94 6.28 -5.47 -10.65
CA THR A 94 6.07 -6.78 -10.02
C THR A 94 6.52 -7.88 -10.99
N THR A 95 7.13 -8.94 -10.46
CA THR A 95 7.60 -10.03 -11.30
C THR A 95 6.58 -11.20 -11.34
N THR A 96 7.01 -12.43 -11.26
CA THR A 96 6.18 -13.63 -11.42
C THR A 96 5.53 -14.05 -10.10
N ASP A 97 4.28 -14.50 -10.15
CA ASP A 97 3.54 -15.13 -9.05
C ASP A 97 3.48 -14.29 -7.77
N VAL A 98 3.33 -12.97 -7.94
CA VAL A 98 3.13 -12.02 -6.84
C VAL A 98 1.65 -11.96 -6.46
N VAL A 99 1.35 -12.00 -5.17
CA VAL A 99 0.00 -11.82 -4.64
C VAL A 99 -0.06 -10.52 -3.83
N ILE A 100 -0.93 -9.62 -4.24
CA ILE A 100 -1.19 -8.34 -3.56
C ILE A 100 -2.61 -8.39 -3.01
N GLY A 101 -2.75 -8.23 -1.69
CA GLY A 101 -4.03 -8.22 -1.00
C GLY A 101 -4.90 -7.01 -1.33
N ASP A 102 -5.97 -6.86 -0.58
CA ASP A 102 -6.92 -5.77 -0.75
C ASP A 102 -6.38 -4.45 -0.16
N GLY A 103 -6.77 -3.34 -0.78
CA GLY A 103 -6.44 -2.02 -0.27
C GLY A 103 -4.95 -1.69 -0.18
N VAL A 104 -4.07 -2.40 -0.84
CA VAL A 104 -2.62 -2.17 -0.83
C VAL A 104 -2.25 -0.90 -1.60
N LEU A 105 -1.24 -0.18 -1.13
CA LEU A 105 -0.60 0.90 -1.89
C LEU A 105 0.84 0.51 -2.23
N LEU A 106 1.12 0.32 -3.51
CA LEU A 106 2.49 0.31 -4.04
C LEU A 106 2.79 1.68 -4.63
N ASN A 107 3.64 2.42 -3.94
CA ASN A 107 3.98 3.79 -4.31
C ASN A 107 5.10 3.81 -5.38
N LEU A 108 5.45 4.99 -5.86
CA LEU A 108 6.34 5.24 -7.01
C LEU A 108 7.63 4.40 -6.96
N ASN A 109 7.94 3.72 -8.09
CA ASN A 109 9.16 2.95 -8.28
C ASN A 109 9.40 1.82 -7.26
N VAL A 110 8.33 1.27 -6.67
CA VAL A 110 8.43 0.06 -5.82
C VAL A 110 8.70 -1.15 -6.70
N THR A 111 9.55 -2.06 -6.24
CA THR A 111 9.76 -3.36 -6.90
C THR A 111 9.37 -4.50 -5.98
N VAL A 112 8.69 -5.52 -6.53
CA VAL A 112 8.27 -6.73 -5.80
C VAL A 112 8.72 -7.96 -6.58
N GLY A 113 9.59 -8.74 -5.96
CA GLY A 113 10.15 -9.98 -6.51
C GLY A 113 9.15 -11.14 -6.48
N HIS A 114 9.48 -12.17 -7.26
CA HIS A 114 8.68 -13.38 -7.48
C HIS A 114 8.23 -14.07 -6.18
N ASP A 115 7.11 -14.77 -6.22
CA ASP A 115 6.55 -15.58 -5.12
C ASP A 115 6.23 -14.79 -3.83
N SER A 116 6.25 -13.45 -3.91
CA SER A 116 5.98 -12.60 -2.75
C SER A 116 4.49 -12.40 -2.52
N VAL A 117 4.10 -12.31 -1.25
CA VAL A 117 2.72 -12.09 -0.81
C VAL A 117 2.66 -10.84 0.05
N LEU A 118 1.83 -9.88 -0.34
CA LEU A 118 1.56 -8.67 0.43
C LEU A 118 0.13 -8.73 0.97
N GLY A 119 -0.01 -8.70 2.29
CA GLY A 119 -1.30 -8.69 2.99
C GLY A 119 -2.05 -7.36 2.83
N ASP A 120 -3.30 -7.36 3.27
CA ASP A 120 -4.22 -6.25 3.06
C ASP A 120 -3.72 -4.92 3.65
N CYS A 121 -4.04 -3.85 2.94
CA CYS A 121 -3.75 -2.49 3.36
C CYS A 121 -2.29 -2.17 3.67
N CYS A 122 -1.35 -2.98 3.16
CA CYS A 122 0.07 -2.61 3.21
C CYS A 122 0.31 -1.31 2.47
N VAL A 123 1.23 -0.52 2.99
CA VAL A 123 1.74 0.68 2.31
C VAL A 123 3.22 0.49 2.07
N VAL A 124 3.60 0.41 0.81
CA VAL A 124 5.00 0.34 0.37
C VAL A 124 5.36 1.67 -0.25
N ASN A 125 6.21 2.43 0.44
CA ASN A 125 6.56 3.79 0.06
C ASN A 125 7.57 3.85 -1.09
N PRO A 126 7.76 5.04 -1.72
CA PRO A 126 8.54 5.19 -2.94
C PRO A 126 9.93 4.56 -2.89
N GLY A 127 10.30 3.86 -3.96
CA GLY A 127 11.62 3.28 -4.15
C GLY A 127 11.98 2.14 -3.20
N ALA A 128 11.03 1.62 -2.43
CA ALA A 128 11.29 0.42 -1.62
C ALA A 128 11.38 -0.82 -2.50
N THR A 129 12.23 -1.78 -2.11
CA THR A 129 12.45 -3.03 -2.84
C THR A 129 12.12 -4.23 -1.95
N ILE A 130 11.33 -5.15 -2.48
CA ILE A 130 10.95 -6.40 -1.85
C ILE A 130 11.50 -7.52 -2.74
N SER A 131 12.46 -8.30 -2.24
CA SER A 131 13.03 -9.42 -2.97
C SER A 131 12.04 -10.59 -3.07
N GLY A 132 12.45 -11.67 -3.76
CA GLY A 132 11.58 -12.83 -3.99
C GLY A 132 11.19 -13.60 -2.72
N GLY A 133 10.02 -14.22 -2.72
CA GLY A 133 9.53 -15.09 -1.65
C GLY A 133 9.24 -14.39 -0.31
N VAL A 134 9.11 -13.06 -0.29
CA VAL A 134 8.84 -12.30 0.93
C VAL A 134 7.36 -12.34 1.26
N ARG A 135 7.03 -12.51 2.55
CA ARG A 135 5.67 -12.44 3.07
C ARG A 135 5.50 -11.19 3.93
N VAL A 136 4.66 -10.28 3.49
CA VAL A 136 4.33 -9.05 4.20
C VAL A 136 2.92 -9.18 4.77
N GLY A 137 2.76 -9.05 6.08
CA GLY A 137 1.48 -9.12 6.77
C GLY A 137 0.55 -7.93 6.50
N ALA A 138 -0.67 -7.99 7.00
CA ALA A 138 -1.65 -6.91 6.83
C ALA A 138 -1.24 -5.62 7.56
N GLY A 139 -1.57 -4.46 6.99
CA GLY A 139 -1.32 -3.17 7.62
C GLY A 139 0.15 -2.82 7.86
N VAL A 140 1.08 -3.49 7.18
CA VAL A 140 2.52 -3.19 7.26
C VAL A 140 2.83 -1.90 6.53
N LEU A 141 3.72 -1.10 7.11
CA LEU A 141 4.30 0.07 6.44
C LEU A 141 5.77 -0.18 6.12
N ILE A 142 6.11 -0.11 4.84
CA ILE A 142 7.48 -0.18 4.36
C ILE A 142 7.90 1.23 3.93
N GLY A 143 8.90 1.78 4.61
CA GLY A 143 9.39 3.15 4.42
C GLY A 143 10.10 3.37 3.09
N THR A 144 10.16 4.63 2.66
CA THR A 144 10.81 5.07 1.43
C THR A 144 12.23 4.51 1.31
N GLY A 145 12.55 3.87 0.18
CA GLY A 145 13.88 3.32 -0.10
C GLY A 145 14.31 2.16 0.79
N ALA A 146 13.40 1.56 1.56
CA ALA A 146 13.72 0.36 2.35
C ALA A 146 13.93 -0.85 1.45
N ASN A 147 14.83 -1.76 1.87
CA ASN A 147 15.17 -2.96 1.13
C ASN A 147 14.91 -4.18 2.00
N ILE A 148 14.18 -5.17 1.48
CA ILE A 148 13.88 -6.41 2.17
C ILE A 148 14.50 -7.55 1.35
N ILE A 149 15.43 -8.30 1.94
CA ILE A 149 16.05 -9.44 1.25
C ILE A 149 15.07 -10.61 1.14
N GLU A 150 15.43 -11.61 0.32
CA GLU A 150 14.58 -12.74 -0.06
C GLU A 150 14.15 -13.61 1.14
N GLY A 151 12.96 -14.22 1.01
CA GLY A 151 12.45 -15.28 1.87
C GLY A 151 12.05 -14.84 3.28
N LEU A 152 11.95 -13.55 3.54
CA LEU A 152 11.62 -13.03 4.87
C LEU A 152 10.11 -12.88 5.10
N THR A 153 9.74 -12.88 6.40
CA THR A 153 8.40 -12.55 6.85
C THR A 153 8.43 -11.25 7.65
N ILE A 154 7.55 -10.31 7.26
CA ILE A 154 7.28 -9.05 7.96
C ILE A 154 5.88 -9.19 8.55
N GLY A 155 5.78 -9.28 9.87
CA GLY A 155 4.52 -9.54 10.57
C GLY A 155 3.53 -8.38 10.51
N ASP A 156 2.24 -8.68 10.74
CA ASP A 156 1.14 -7.73 10.66
C ASP A 156 1.41 -6.44 11.45
N GLY A 157 1.07 -5.31 10.87
CA GLY A 157 1.22 -4.00 11.50
C GLY A 157 2.67 -3.59 11.81
N ALA A 158 3.67 -4.33 11.33
CA ALA A 158 5.07 -3.94 11.49
C ALA A 158 5.40 -2.68 10.67
N VAL A 159 6.43 -1.97 11.07
CA VAL A 159 6.93 -0.78 10.39
C VAL A 159 8.40 -0.96 10.05
N VAL A 160 8.73 -0.85 8.78
CA VAL A 160 10.11 -0.78 8.30
C VAL A 160 10.44 0.68 8.02
N GLY A 161 11.42 1.24 8.74
CA GLY A 161 11.82 2.64 8.56
C GLY A 161 12.44 2.92 7.20
N ALA A 162 12.38 4.17 6.78
CA ALA A 162 12.95 4.61 5.50
C ALA A 162 14.44 4.28 5.40
N GLY A 163 14.90 3.83 4.21
CA GLY A 163 16.30 3.47 3.94
C GLY A 163 16.82 2.26 4.71
N SER A 164 15.97 1.53 5.41
CA SER A 164 16.39 0.35 6.18
C SER A 164 16.68 -0.85 5.28
N VAL A 165 17.61 -1.71 5.70
CA VAL A 165 17.88 -3.00 5.05
C VAL A 165 17.48 -4.13 6.01
N VAL A 166 16.37 -4.79 5.72
CA VAL A 166 15.83 -5.88 6.52
C VAL A 166 16.49 -7.19 6.11
N THR A 167 17.18 -7.80 7.06
CA THR A 167 17.95 -9.05 6.86
C THR A 167 17.47 -10.21 7.74
N LYS A 168 16.40 -10.01 8.50
CA LYS A 168 15.77 -11.02 9.37
C LYS A 168 14.27 -10.78 9.43
N ASN A 169 13.53 -11.82 9.76
CA ASN A 169 12.08 -11.71 10.00
C ASN A 169 11.77 -10.61 11.03
N VAL A 170 10.69 -9.88 10.77
CA VAL A 170 10.20 -8.82 11.67
C VAL A 170 8.90 -9.31 12.33
N PRO A 171 8.84 -9.39 13.67
CA PRO A 171 7.61 -9.77 14.36
C PRO A 171 6.47 -8.77 14.15
N PRO A 172 5.19 -9.18 14.34
CA PRO A 172 4.05 -8.28 14.24
C PRO A 172 4.17 -7.06 15.17
N GLY A 173 3.74 -5.89 14.67
CA GLY A 173 3.68 -4.63 15.41
C GLY A 173 5.03 -4.01 15.77
N ILE A 174 6.14 -4.59 15.32
CA ILE A 174 7.49 -4.09 15.63
C ILE A 174 7.93 -3.06 14.58
N THR A 175 8.53 -1.98 15.05
CA THR A 175 9.25 -1.03 14.20
C THR A 175 10.72 -1.42 14.11
N VAL A 176 11.24 -1.55 12.88
CA VAL A 176 12.66 -1.79 12.62
C VAL A 176 13.28 -0.68 11.80
N VAL A 177 14.52 -0.30 12.09
CA VAL A 177 15.26 0.78 11.41
C VAL A 177 16.73 0.44 11.26
N GLY A 178 17.36 1.01 10.25
CA GLY A 178 18.82 0.98 10.04
C GLY A 178 19.32 -0.10 9.08
N ILE A 179 20.65 -0.22 8.97
CA ILE A 179 21.39 -1.13 8.09
C ILE A 179 22.44 -1.88 8.93
N PRO A 180 22.24 -3.16 9.25
CA PRO A 180 20.99 -3.94 9.08
C PRO A 180 19.88 -3.41 10.00
N ALA A 181 18.62 -3.62 9.59
CA ALA A 181 17.46 -3.17 10.36
C ALA A 181 17.38 -3.91 11.72
N LYS A 182 17.15 -3.13 12.79
CA LYS A 182 17.00 -3.62 14.16
C LYS A 182 15.74 -3.04 14.78
N ALA A 183 15.14 -3.78 15.71
CA ALA A 183 13.98 -3.30 16.44
C ALA A 183 14.30 -1.97 17.15
N MET A 184 13.42 -1.00 16.95
CA MET A 184 13.47 0.27 17.67
C MET A 184 12.88 0.05 19.05
N LEU A 185 13.68 0.24 20.10
CA LEU A 185 13.19 0.22 21.47
C LEU A 185 12.24 1.41 21.64
N LYS A 186 11.01 1.13 22.11
CA LYS A 186 10.14 2.23 22.55
C LYS A 186 10.79 2.85 23.79
N PRO A 187 10.90 4.18 23.86
CA PRO A 187 11.38 4.86 25.05
C PRO A 187 10.48 4.60 26.26
#